data_857005ac1fb61de0ea779d1b20520de2
#
_entry.id   857005ac1fb61de0ea779d1b20520de2
#
_cell.length_a   1.000
_cell.length_b   1.000
_cell.length_c   1.000
_cell.angle_alpha   90.00
_cell.angle_beta   90.00
_cell.angle_gamma   90.00
#
_symmetry.space_group_name_H-M   'P 1'
#
loop_
_entity.id
_entity.type
_entity.pdbx_description
1 polymer ?
#
loop_
_entity_poly.entity_id
_entity_poly.type
_entity_poly.pdbx_seq_one_letter_code
_entity_poly.pdbx_strand_id
1 'polypeptide(L)'
;MNKRKKFGQHFLTSTSIAKFIVNESKITKNDLVYEIGTGKGVLVPLLCKYAKHVITTEIDKKLYDDAIRNFSKLPNLTINKGDGFKNEPEFDIFVSNLPYSKSRIAIQWLLQKKFSLAMIMVQRDFAEKLLTNSMKERRAISVLSQYGFDMKIVKKVKNTNFSPQPKVDSVVLKITRNQIVTKELIETINKLFSYRRKTIQNIVKNFGITIKSDSRLEDMNNNEII
;
A
#
# COMPACT_ATOMS: atom_id res chain seq x y z
N MET A 1 -6.49 5.61 -28.11
CA MET A 1 -5.79 4.93 -27.00
C MET A 1 -6.80 4.42 -25.99
N ASN A 2 -6.85 3.12 -25.69
CA ASN A 2 -7.87 2.52 -24.85
C ASN A 2 -7.68 3.04 -23.40
N LYS A 3 -8.67 3.76 -22.81
CA LYS A 3 -8.62 4.38 -21.47
C LYS A 3 -8.18 3.39 -20.37
N ARG A 4 -8.48 2.08 -20.55
CA ARG A 4 -8.09 1.00 -19.63
C ARG A 4 -6.58 0.80 -19.48
N LYS A 5 -5.77 1.13 -20.51
CA LYS A 5 -4.29 1.11 -20.45
C LYS A 5 -3.71 2.27 -19.63
N LYS A 6 -4.47 3.37 -19.48
CA LYS A 6 -3.99 4.60 -18.81
C LYS A 6 -3.75 4.42 -17.31
N PHE A 7 -4.50 3.54 -16.64
CA PHE A 7 -4.43 3.35 -15.19
C PHE A 7 -3.81 2.02 -14.74
N GLY A 8 -3.44 1.11 -15.66
CA GLY A 8 -2.88 -0.20 -15.31
C GLY A 8 -3.81 -1.04 -14.41
N GLN A 9 -5.14 -0.92 -14.61
CA GLN A 9 -6.13 -1.53 -13.74
C GLN A 9 -6.31 -3.02 -14.04
N HIS A 10 -6.23 -3.83 -12.98
CA HIS A 10 -6.57 -5.26 -12.96
C HIS A 10 -7.62 -5.48 -11.87
N PHE A 11 -8.86 -5.72 -12.29
CA PHE A 11 -9.98 -5.88 -11.36
C PHE A 11 -10.01 -7.29 -10.80
N LEU A 12 -10.03 -7.42 -9.49
CA LEU A 12 -10.27 -8.69 -8.83
C LEU A 12 -11.65 -9.23 -9.22
N THR A 13 -11.70 -10.47 -9.70
CA THR A 13 -12.95 -11.15 -10.10
C THR A 13 -13.35 -12.24 -9.11
N SER A 14 -12.42 -12.71 -8.31
CA SER A 14 -12.61 -13.79 -7.35
C SER A 14 -13.29 -13.30 -6.07
N THR A 15 -14.54 -13.68 -5.87
CA THR A 15 -15.28 -13.42 -4.63
C THR A 15 -14.69 -14.16 -3.42
N SER A 16 -14.06 -15.31 -3.63
CA SER A 16 -13.39 -16.06 -2.56
C SER A 16 -12.17 -15.31 -2.00
N ILE A 17 -11.40 -14.66 -2.89
CA ILE A 17 -10.28 -13.81 -2.47
C ILE A 17 -10.79 -12.56 -1.75
N ALA A 18 -11.84 -11.92 -2.27
CA ALA A 18 -12.47 -10.77 -1.61
C ALA A 18 -12.97 -11.12 -0.20
N LYS A 19 -13.68 -12.24 -0.04
CA LYS A 19 -14.11 -12.75 1.28
C LYS A 19 -12.93 -13.03 2.20
N PHE A 20 -11.85 -13.64 1.68
CA PHE A 20 -10.63 -13.89 2.46
C PHE A 20 -10.04 -12.58 3.00
N ILE A 21 -9.89 -11.55 2.14
CA ILE A 21 -9.35 -10.25 2.53
C ILE A 21 -10.16 -9.64 3.67
N VAL A 22 -11.48 -9.60 3.52
CA VAL A 22 -12.39 -9.00 4.52
C VAL A 22 -12.38 -9.80 5.83
N ASN A 23 -12.40 -11.13 5.76
CA ASN A 23 -12.36 -11.98 6.95
C ASN A 23 -11.02 -11.85 7.71
N GLU A 24 -9.91 -11.80 6.98
CA GLU A 24 -8.56 -11.66 7.57
C GLU A 24 -8.34 -10.25 8.14
N SER A 25 -9.07 -9.24 7.65
CA SER A 25 -9.05 -7.88 8.19
C SER A 25 -9.68 -7.76 9.57
N LYS A 26 -10.45 -8.75 10.03
CA LYS A 26 -11.11 -8.77 11.36
C LYS A 26 -11.97 -7.52 11.63
N ILE A 27 -12.55 -6.95 10.60
CA ILE A 27 -13.39 -5.74 10.66
C ILE A 27 -14.58 -5.98 11.59
N THR A 28 -14.88 -5.00 12.44
CA THR A 28 -16.01 -4.99 13.36
C THR A 28 -16.92 -3.79 13.13
N LYS A 29 -18.09 -3.78 13.78
CA LYS A 29 -19.04 -2.64 13.74
C LYS A 29 -18.56 -1.38 14.45
N ASN A 30 -17.35 -1.37 14.99
CA ASN A 30 -16.72 -0.18 15.55
C ASN A 30 -15.72 0.46 14.59
N ASP A 31 -15.30 -0.24 13.53
CA ASP A 31 -14.22 0.16 12.66
C ASP A 31 -14.69 1.06 11.51
N LEU A 32 -13.93 2.13 11.27
CA LEU A 32 -13.97 2.92 10.06
C LEU A 32 -13.03 2.31 9.03
N VAL A 33 -13.54 1.98 7.86
CA VAL A 33 -12.77 1.34 6.79
C VAL A 33 -12.55 2.32 5.64
N TYR A 34 -11.32 2.44 5.18
CA TYR A 34 -10.98 3.22 4.00
C TYR A 34 -10.49 2.32 2.86
N GLU A 35 -11.06 2.52 1.67
CA GLU A 35 -10.67 1.87 0.43
C GLU A 35 -10.23 2.92 -0.59
N ILE A 36 -9.08 2.71 -1.23
CA ILE A 36 -8.68 3.48 -2.41
C ILE A 36 -8.78 2.59 -3.64
N GLY A 37 -9.54 3.05 -4.65
CA GLY A 37 -9.80 2.30 -5.87
C GLY A 37 -11.00 1.36 -5.74
N THR A 38 -12.20 1.92 -5.70
CA THR A 38 -13.47 1.16 -5.66
C THR A 38 -13.55 0.12 -6.78
N GLY A 39 -13.06 0.47 -7.97
CA GLY A 39 -13.05 -0.41 -9.14
C GLY A 39 -14.45 -0.91 -9.51
N LYS A 40 -14.60 -2.22 -9.62
CA LYS A 40 -15.91 -2.85 -9.85
C LYS A 40 -16.70 -3.08 -8.55
N GLY A 41 -16.19 -2.65 -7.40
CA GLY A 41 -16.88 -2.73 -6.11
C GLY A 41 -16.93 -4.13 -5.50
N VAL A 42 -15.99 -5.03 -5.84
CA VAL A 42 -16.00 -6.41 -5.34
C VAL A 42 -15.84 -6.49 -3.81
N LEU A 43 -15.14 -5.53 -3.22
CA LEU A 43 -14.92 -5.45 -1.76
C LEU A 43 -16.03 -4.68 -1.05
N VAL A 44 -16.59 -3.64 -1.66
CA VAL A 44 -17.53 -2.69 -1.04
C VAL A 44 -18.68 -3.34 -0.27
N PRO A 45 -19.50 -4.26 -0.85
CA PRO A 45 -20.61 -4.86 -0.10
C PRO A 45 -20.12 -5.70 1.09
N LEU A 46 -18.96 -6.35 0.94
CA LEU A 46 -18.38 -7.18 1.99
C LEU A 46 -17.86 -6.32 3.14
N LEU A 47 -17.19 -5.20 2.83
CA LEU A 47 -16.73 -4.25 3.83
C LEU A 47 -17.91 -3.64 4.59
N CYS A 48 -18.94 -3.15 3.88
CA CYS A 48 -20.15 -2.57 4.49
C CYS A 48 -20.90 -3.55 5.40
N LYS A 49 -20.84 -4.85 5.10
CA LYS A 49 -21.46 -5.87 5.95
C LYS A 49 -20.90 -5.88 7.37
N TYR A 50 -19.61 -5.66 7.55
CA TYR A 50 -18.91 -5.80 8.83
C TYR A 50 -18.51 -4.48 9.47
N ALA A 51 -18.21 -3.43 8.69
CA ALA A 51 -17.75 -2.15 9.18
C ALA A 51 -18.84 -1.30 9.84
N LYS A 52 -18.42 -0.37 10.70
CA LYS A 52 -19.23 0.76 11.15
C LYS A 52 -19.56 1.66 9.97
N HIS A 53 -18.53 2.06 9.23
CA HIS A 53 -18.65 2.89 8.05
C HIS A 53 -17.52 2.59 7.06
N VAL A 54 -17.82 2.66 5.78
CA VAL A 54 -16.86 2.48 4.69
C VAL A 54 -16.76 3.77 3.90
N ILE A 55 -15.54 4.26 3.71
CA ILE A 55 -15.25 5.34 2.78
C ILE A 55 -14.46 4.72 1.63
N THR A 56 -14.96 4.85 0.41
CA THR A 56 -14.24 4.40 -0.79
C THR A 56 -14.02 5.56 -1.75
N THR A 57 -12.87 5.58 -2.43
CA THR A 57 -12.52 6.67 -3.36
C THR A 57 -12.12 6.10 -4.71
N GLU A 58 -12.71 6.63 -5.80
CA GLU A 58 -12.44 6.21 -7.18
C GLU A 58 -12.04 7.40 -8.06
N ILE A 59 -10.93 7.27 -8.77
CA ILE A 59 -10.40 8.33 -9.64
C ILE A 59 -11.00 8.26 -11.06
N ASP A 60 -11.36 7.08 -11.53
CA ASP A 60 -12.00 6.91 -12.85
C ASP A 60 -13.48 7.30 -12.76
N LYS A 61 -13.86 8.33 -13.54
CA LYS A 61 -15.24 8.85 -13.54
C LYS A 61 -16.27 7.76 -13.83
N LYS A 62 -16.00 6.88 -14.79
CA LYS A 62 -16.96 5.83 -15.17
C LYS A 62 -17.16 4.82 -14.03
N LEU A 63 -16.07 4.38 -13.40
CA LEU A 63 -16.15 3.45 -12.27
C LEU A 63 -16.81 4.10 -11.05
N TYR A 64 -16.55 5.40 -10.81
CA TYR A 64 -17.26 6.16 -9.79
C TYR A 64 -18.77 6.20 -10.05
N ASP A 65 -19.18 6.57 -11.27
CA ASP A 65 -20.60 6.63 -11.65
C ASP A 65 -21.25 5.24 -11.55
N ASP A 66 -20.54 4.17 -11.91
CA ASP A 66 -20.99 2.78 -11.75
C ASP A 66 -21.13 2.42 -10.25
N ALA A 67 -20.19 2.82 -9.40
CA ALA A 67 -20.23 2.57 -7.97
C ALA A 67 -21.43 3.28 -7.30
N ILE A 68 -21.69 4.54 -7.65
CA ILE A 68 -22.87 5.28 -7.17
C ILE A 68 -24.17 4.54 -7.56
N ARG A 69 -24.32 4.12 -8.83
CA ARG A 69 -25.52 3.40 -9.27
C ARG A 69 -25.74 2.09 -8.51
N ASN A 70 -24.65 1.36 -8.24
CA ASN A 70 -24.76 0.02 -7.68
C ASN A 70 -24.82 0.00 -6.14
N PHE A 71 -24.21 0.98 -5.46
CA PHE A 71 -23.95 0.87 -4.03
C PHE A 71 -24.45 2.05 -3.19
N SER A 72 -25.00 3.13 -3.77
CA SER A 72 -25.48 4.32 -3.03
C SER A 72 -26.57 4.01 -1.99
N LYS A 73 -27.25 2.88 -2.10
CA LYS A 73 -28.27 2.43 -1.14
C LYS A 73 -27.69 1.77 0.13
N LEU A 74 -26.39 1.51 0.18
CA LEU A 74 -25.76 0.97 1.39
C LEU A 74 -25.67 2.08 2.46
N PRO A 75 -26.29 1.90 3.63
CA PRO A 75 -26.50 3.00 4.60
C PRO A 75 -25.20 3.48 5.27
N ASN A 76 -24.17 2.63 5.29
CA ASN A 76 -22.88 2.92 5.92
C ASN A 76 -21.75 3.05 4.89
N LEU A 77 -22.06 3.64 3.71
CA LEU A 77 -21.07 3.82 2.63
C LEU A 77 -21.00 5.28 2.19
N THR A 78 -19.78 5.79 2.10
CA THR A 78 -19.46 7.04 1.41
C THR A 78 -18.59 6.75 0.20
N ILE A 79 -18.98 7.21 -0.98
CA ILE A 79 -18.25 7.05 -2.23
C ILE A 79 -17.75 8.42 -2.68
N ASN A 80 -16.42 8.59 -2.73
CA ASN A 80 -15.77 9.83 -3.13
C ASN A 80 -15.18 9.70 -4.53
N LYS A 81 -15.26 10.78 -5.32
CA LYS A 81 -14.58 10.88 -6.60
C LYS A 81 -13.24 11.59 -6.45
N GLY A 82 -12.15 10.99 -6.92
CA GLY A 82 -10.85 11.65 -6.93
C GLY A 82 -9.68 10.73 -6.63
N ASP A 83 -8.54 11.36 -6.34
CA ASP A 83 -7.32 10.67 -5.92
C ASP A 83 -7.38 10.41 -4.42
N GLY A 84 -7.56 9.15 -4.03
CA GLY A 84 -7.70 8.75 -2.63
C GLY A 84 -6.46 9.03 -1.77
N PHE A 85 -5.27 9.19 -2.37
CA PHE A 85 -4.07 9.57 -1.63
C PHE A 85 -4.02 11.05 -1.25
N LYS A 86 -4.89 11.88 -1.85
CA LYS A 86 -5.04 13.30 -1.52
C LYS A 86 -6.12 13.55 -0.48
N ASN A 87 -6.98 12.56 -0.23
CA ASN A 87 -7.96 12.62 0.83
C ASN A 87 -7.32 12.18 2.14
N GLU A 88 -7.78 12.75 3.23
CA GLU A 88 -7.29 12.45 4.58
C GLU A 88 -8.43 12.05 5.52
N PRO A 89 -9.23 11.00 5.19
CA PRO A 89 -10.22 10.52 6.11
C PRO A 89 -9.55 9.85 7.30
N GLU A 90 -10.19 9.92 8.45
CA GLU A 90 -9.86 9.04 9.56
C GLU A 90 -10.34 7.63 9.25
N PHE A 91 -9.52 6.65 9.57
CA PHE A 91 -9.87 5.23 9.41
C PHE A 91 -9.06 4.35 10.38
N ASP A 92 -9.66 3.24 10.78
CA ASP A 92 -9.03 2.22 11.61
C ASP A 92 -8.39 1.14 10.74
N ILE A 93 -9.06 0.78 9.63
CA ILE A 93 -8.64 -0.29 8.74
C ILE A 93 -8.57 0.22 7.30
N PHE A 94 -7.46 -0.08 6.62
CA PHE A 94 -7.26 0.21 5.21
C PHE A 94 -7.35 -1.09 4.39
N VAL A 95 -8.20 -1.12 3.36
CA VAL A 95 -8.31 -2.28 2.46
C VAL A 95 -8.25 -1.80 1.02
N SER A 96 -7.37 -2.37 0.19
CA SER A 96 -7.29 -1.92 -1.20
C SER A 96 -6.71 -2.95 -2.17
N ASN A 97 -7.29 -3.01 -3.36
CA ASN A 97 -6.74 -3.67 -4.54
C ASN A 97 -6.30 -2.60 -5.55
N LEU A 98 -5.17 -1.97 -5.30
CA LEU A 98 -4.64 -0.88 -6.12
C LEU A 98 -4.00 -1.34 -7.42
N PRO A 99 -3.98 -0.48 -8.47
CA PRO A 99 -3.07 -0.68 -9.59
C PRO A 99 -1.63 -0.81 -9.11
N TYR A 100 -0.87 -1.74 -9.66
CA TYR A 100 0.50 -2.06 -9.20
C TYR A 100 1.44 -0.85 -9.21
N SER A 101 1.26 0.07 -10.16
CA SER A 101 2.02 1.33 -10.24
C SER A 101 1.81 2.24 -9.02
N LYS A 102 0.76 2.00 -8.22
CA LYS A 102 0.43 2.76 -7.03
C LYS A 102 0.91 2.10 -5.72
N SER A 103 1.41 0.87 -5.77
CA SER A 103 1.84 0.12 -4.57
C SER A 103 2.86 0.88 -3.72
N ARG A 104 3.89 1.46 -4.35
CA ARG A 104 4.91 2.24 -3.63
C ARG A 104 4.32 3.49 -2.98
N ILE A 105 3.45 4.20 -3.70
CA ILE A 105 2.78 5.42 -3.19
C ILE A 105 1.90 5.04 -1.99
N ALA A 106 1.16 3.94 -2.09
CA ALA A 106 0.31 3.45 -1.00
C ALA A 106 1.11 3.16 0.27
N ILE A 107 2.24 2.46 0.15
CA ILE A 107 3.12 2.17 1.29
C ILE A 107 3.64 3.48 1.90
N GLN A 108 4.16 4.41 1.08
CA GLN A 108 4.68 5.69 1.59
C GLN A 108 3.60 6.55 2.24
N TRP A 109 2.38 6.52 1.73
CA TRP A 109 1.24 7.21 2.30
C TRP A 109 0.82 6.58 3.64
N LEU A 110 0.73 5.25 3.71
CA LEU A 110 0.40 4.53 4.95
C LEU A 110 1.41 4.77 6.07
N LEU A 111 2.71 4.95 5.76
CA LEU A 111 3.74 5.25 6.77
C LEU A 111 3.42 6.50 7.60
N GLN A 112 2.67 7.45 7.03
CA GLN A 112 2.31 8.71 7.66
C GLN A 112 0.91 8.70 8.29
N LYS A 113 0.14 7.59 8.19
CA LYS A 113 -1.24 7.52 8.66
C LYS A 113 -1.36 6.73 9.97
N LYS A 114 -2.37 7.08 10.77
CA LYS A 114 -2.80 6.28 11.91
C LYS A 114 -3.79 5.23 11.43
N PHE A 115 -3.55 3.97 11.74
CA PHE A 115 -4.46 2.85 11.48
C PHE A 115 -4.05 1.65 12.35
N SER A 116 -4.95 0.71 12.55
CA SER A 116 -4.67 -0.56 13.25
C SER A 116 -4.16 -1.64 12.29
N LEU A 117 -4.78 -1.73 11.10
CA LEU A 117 -4.53 -2.77 10.11
C LEU A 117 -4.68 -2.24 8.69
N ALA A 118 -3.80 -2.68 7.78
CA ALA A 118 -4.02 -2.54 6.36
C ALA A 118 -3.90 -3.89 5.64
N MET A 119 -4.82 -4.12 4.69
CA MET A 119 -4.82 -5.28 3.78
C MET A 119 -4.71 -4.78 2.37
N ILE A 120 -3.56 -4.96 1.74
CA ILE A 120 -3.33 -4.47 0.38
C ILE A 120 -2.94 -5.60 -0.56
N MET A 121 -3.46 -5.54 -1.78
CA MET A 121 -3.04 -6.44 -2.84
C MET A 121 -1.96 -5.78 -3.69
N VAL A 122 -0.82 -6.46 -3.79
CA VAL A 122 0.37 -5.97 -4.50
C VAL A 122 0.98 -7.08 -5.34
N GLN A 123 1.84 -6.72 -6.29
CA GLN A 123 2.65 -7.71 -7.00
C GLN A 123 3.53 -8.49 -6.02
N ARG A 124 3.69 -9.80 -6.27
CA ARG A 124 4.51 -10.67 -5.41
C ARG A 124 5.93 -10.14 -5.24
N ASP A 125 6.61 -9.82 -6.34
CA ASP A 125 7.99 -9.32 -6.31
C ASP A 125 8.14 -8.01 -5.53
N PHE A 126 7.10 -7.15 -5.54
CA PHE A 126 7.10 -5.92 -4.75
C PHE A 126 7.02 -6.23 -3.25
N ALA A 127 6.13 -7.15 -2.85
CA ALA A 127 6.02 -7.56 -1.45
C ALA A 127 7.31 -8.24 -0.95
N GLU A 128 7.90 -9.13 -1.76
CA GLU A 128 9.18 -9.79 -1.44
C GLU A 128 10.31 -8.76 -1.24
N LYS A 129 10.35 -7.70 -2.07
CA LYS A 129 11.30 -6.58 -1.89
C LYS A 129 11.07 -5.76 -0.63
N LEU A 130 9.80 -5.59 -0.19
CA LEU A 130 9.51 -4.92 1.09
C LEU A 130 9.99 -5.74 2.29
N LEU A 131 9.89 -7.07 2.18
CA LEU A 131 10.18 -8.03 3.26
C LEU A 131 11.62 -8.57 3.22
N THR A 132 12.43 -8.15 2.25
CA THR A 132 13.78 -8.69 2.08
C THR A 132 14.67 -8.37 3.28
N ASN A 133 15.39 -9.38 3.77
CA ASN A 133 16.47 -9.23 4.75
C ASN A 133 17.84 -9.07 4.08
N SER A 134 17.90 -9.19 2.74
CA SER A 134 19.14 -9.01 1.99
C SER A 134 19.56 -7.54 1.98
N MET A 135 20.69 -7.24 2.59
CA MET A 135 21.25 -5.88 2.63
C MET A 135 21.50 -5.32 1.22
N LYS A 136 21.93 -6.16 0.27
CA LYS A 136 22.19 -5.77 -1.13
C LYS A 136 20.93 -5.46 -1.93
N GLU A 137 19.83 -6.17 -1.65
CA GLU A 137 18.58 -6.04 -2.42
C GLU A 137 17.64 -4.96 -1.87
N ARG A 138 17.79 -4.58 -0.60
CA ARG A 138 16.88 -3.62 0.00
C ARG A 138 16.99 -2.22 -0.64
N ARG A 139 15.94 -1.47 -0.49
CA ARG A 139 15.75 -0.12 -1.00
C ARG A 139 15.22 0.76 0.12
N ALA A 140 15.23 2.07 -0.07
CA ALA A 140 14.64 3.02 0.87
C ALA A 140 13.25 2.59 1.37
N ILE A 141 12.38 2.14 0.44
CA ILE A 141 11.03 1.69 0.79
C ILE A 141 11.04 0.43 1.67
N SER A 142 11.99 -0.48 1.49
CA SER A 142 12.12 -1.68 2.34
C SER A 142 12.49 -1.29 3.77
N VAL A 143 13.50 -0.42 3.93
CA VAL A 143 13.94 0.07 5.25
C VAL A 143 12.82 0.81 5.95
N LEU A 144 12.21 1.80 5.28
CA LEU A 144 11.10 2.59 5.83
C LEU A 144 9.90 1.72 6.22
N SER A 145 9.55 0.73 5.37
CA SER A 145 8.40 -0.14 5.64
C SER A 145 8.65 -1.06 6.83
N GLN A 146 9.84 -1.65 6.94
CA GLN A 146 10.19 -2.53 8.06
C GLN A 146 10.34 -1.76 9.38
N TYR A 147 10.71 -0.47 9.31
CA TYR A 147 10.73 0.40 10.47
C TYR A 147 9.31 0.79 10.92
N GLY A 148 8.45 1.20 9.99
CA GLY A 148 7.10 1.68 10.30
C GLY A 148 6.06 0.60 10.54
N PHE A 149 6.29 -0.63 10.05
CA PHE A 149 5.29 -1.68 9.99
C PHE A 149 5.82 -3.07 10.38
N ASP A 150 4.94 -3.89 10.95
CA ASP A 150 5.02 -5.34 10.84
C ASP A 150 4.21 -5.80 9.62
N MET A 151 4.81 -6.61 8.75
CA MET A 151 4.24 -6.98 7.45
C MET A 151 4.31 -8.48 7.21
N LYS A 152 3.20 -9.05 6.70
CA LYS A 152 3.13 -10.46 6.39
C LYS A 152 2.36 -10.73 5.09
N ILE A 153 2.90 -11.58 4.22
CA ILE A 153 2.14 -12.15 3.11
C ILE A 153 1.18 -13.21 3.68
N VAL A 154 -0.12 -12.96 3.59
CA VAL A 154 -1.15 -13.85 4.14
C VAL A 154 -1.82 -14.72 3.07
N LYS A 155 -1.72 -14.33 1.79
CA LYS A 155 -2.24 -15.13 0.68
C LYS A 155 -1.53 -14.86 -0.64
N LYS A 156 -1.22 -15.91 -1.38
CA LYS A 156 -0.82 -15.83 -2.80
C LYS A 156 -2.08 -15.80 -3.67
N VAL A 157 -2.10 -14.95 -4.69
CA VAL A 157 -3.24 -14.73 -5.59
C VAL A 157 -2.76 -14.87 -7.03
N LYS A 158 -3.19 -15.93 -7.70
CA LYS A 158 -2.86 -16.16 -9.11
C LYS A 158 -3.42 -15.06 -9.99
N ASN A 159 -2.70 -14.70 -11.03
CA ASN A 159 -3.09 -13.68 -12.00
C ASN A 159 -4.42 -13.97 -12.71
N THR A 160 -4.85 -15.23 -12.79
CA THR A 160 -6.15 -15.66 -13.33
C THR A 160 -7.35 -15.15 -12.53
N ASN A 161 -7.15 -14.64 -11.31
CA ASN A 161 -8.21 -14.05 -10.49
C ASN A 161 -8.54 -12.58 -10.85
N PHE A 162 -7.97 -12.07 -11.94
CA PHE A 162 -8.14 -10.67 -12.36
C PHE A 162 -8.61 -10.56 -13.81
N SER A 163 -9.32 -9.47 -14.11
CA SER A 163 -9.71 -9.09 -15.48
C SER A 163 -9.52 -7.58 -15.70
N PRO A 164 -8.69 -7.17 -16.70
CA PRO A 164 -7.82 -8.02 -17.50
C PRO A 164 -6.75 -8.72 -16.65
N GLN A 165 -6.32 -9.90 -17.09
CA GLN A 165 -5.31 -10.68 -16.38
C GLN A 165 -3.94 -9.96 -16.41
N PRO A 166 -3.26 -9.76 -15.26
CA PRO A 166 -1.90 -9.26 -15.22
C PRO A 166 -0.89 -10.32 -15.67
N LYS A 167 0.33 -9.89 -15.98
CA LYS A 167 1.42 -10.79 -16.38
C LYS A 167 2.02 -11.57 -15.21
N VAL A 168 1.84 -11.11 -13.99
CA VAL A 168 2.47 -11.64 -12.77
C VAL A 168 1.43 -11.91 -11.68
N ASP A 169 1.76 -12.80 -10.77
CA ASP A 169 0.95 -13.09 -9.61
C ASP A 169 1.00 -11.96 -8.57
N SER A 170 -0.04 -11.89 -7.76
CA SER A 170 -0.18 -10.97 -6.64
C SER A 170 -0.08 -11.70 -5.30
N VAL A 171 0.02 -10.92 -4.26
CA VAL A 171 -0.14 -11.36 -2.88
C VAL A 171 -1.03 -10.39 -2.12
N VAL A 172 -1.71 -10.90 -1.10
CA VAL A 172 -2.34 -10.07 -0.07
C VAL A 172 -1.31 -9.85 1.03
N LEU A 173 -0.94 -8.59 1.23
CA LEU A 173 -0.03 -8.15 2.26
C LEU A 173 -0.85 -7.59 3.43
N LYS A 174 -0.68 -8.18 4.60
CA LYS A 174 -1.20 -7.70 5.87
C LYS A 174 -0.15 -6.83 6.52
N ILE A 175 -0.55 -5.66 6.98
CA ILE A 175 0.33 -4.64 7.54
C ILE A 175 -0.28 -4.18 8.86
N THR A 176 0.46 -4.29 9.95
CA THR A 176 0.15 -3.63 11.23
C THR A 176 1.17 -2.53 11.47
N ARG A 177 0.71 -1.43 12.06
CA ARG A 177 1.57 -0.27 12.24
C ARG A 177 2.36 -0.39 13.54
N ASN A 178 3.68 -0.26 13.46
CA ASN A 178 4.55 -0.13 14.62
C ASN A 178 4.62 1.33 15.06
N GLN A 179 4.90 2.25 14.11
CA GLN A 179 5.02 3.67 14.39
C GLN A 179 4.72 4.53 13.16
N ILE A 180 4.47 5.82 13.38
CA ILE A 180 4.33 6.81 12.31
C ILE A 180 5.73 7.21 11.86
N VAL A 181 5.93 7.25 10.54
CA VAL A 181 7.17 7.72 9.93
C VAL A 181 6.95 9.13 9.40
N THR A 182 7.76 10.08 9.85
CA THR A 182 7.60 11.48 9.43
C THR A 182 7.99 11.67 7.96
N LYS A 183 7.47 12.72 7.36
CA LYS A 183 7.78 13.07 5.97
C LYS A 183 9.28 13.33 5.80
N GLU A 184 9.89 14.02 6.76
CA GLU A 184 11.32 14.35 6.77
C GLU A 184 12.19 13.09 6.76
N LEU A 185 11.81 12.07 7.58
CA LEU A 185 12.54 10.80 7.59
C LEU A 185 12.39 10.06 6.26
N ILE A 186 11.19 10.05 5.67
CA ILE A 186 10.95 9.46 4.35
C ILE A 186 11.82 10.12 3.28
N GLU A 187 11.90 11.46 3.27
CA GLU A 187 12.70 12.22 2.31
C GLU A 187 14.19 11.97 2.53
N THR A 188 14.65 11.97 3.79
CA THR A 188 16.04 11.72 4.17
C THR A 188 16.51 10.33 3.73
N ILE A 189 15.74 9.27 4.05
CA ILE A 189 16.09 7.92 3.66
C ILE A 189 16.05 7.73 2.14
N ASN A 190 15.07 8.32 1.44
CA ASN A 190 15.06 8.30 -0.03
C ASN A 190 16.31 8.99 -0.63
N LYS A 191 16.72 10.15 -0.08
CA LYS A 191 17.92 10.87 -0.50
C LYS A 191 19.19 10.05 -0.21
N LEU A 192 19.29 9.44 0.98
CA LEU A 192 20.39 8.56 1.36
C LEU A 192 20.56 7.41 0.34
N PHE A 193 19.47 6.72 0.02
CA PHE A 193 19.46 5.60 -0.94
C PHE A 193 19.68 6.02 -2.40
N SER A 194 19.52 7.29 -2.76
CA SER A 194 19.89 7.77 -4.10
C SER A 194 21.42 7.68 -4.34
N TYR A 195 22.21 7.73 -3.27
CA TYR A 195 23.67 7.63 -3.28
C TYR A 195 24.21 6.25 -2.86
N ARG A 196 23.38 5.23 -2.74
CA ARG A 196 23.72 3.92 -2.14
C ARG A 196 24.97 3.22 -2.68
N ARG A 197 25.45 3.60 -3.89
CA ARG A 197 26.68 3.06 -4.48
C ARG A 197 27.95 3.73 -3.95
N LYS A 198 27.83 4.85 -3.23
CA LYS A 198 28.93 5.58 -2.62
C LYS A 198 29.23 5.03 -1.22
N THR A 199 30.43 5.29 -0.71
CA THR A 199 30.77 5.05 0.70
C THR A 199 29.99 5.98 1.61
N ILE A 200 29.78 5.58 2.86
CA ILE A 200 29.02 6.38 3.85
C ILE A 200 29.64 7.77 4.00
N GLN A 201 30.98 7.89 4.11
CA GLN A 201 31.63 9.19 4.17
C GLN A 201 31.28 10.13 3.02
N ASN A 202 31.13 9.59 1.79
CA ASN A 202 30.77 10.37 0.61
C ASN A 202 29.26 10.68 0.53
N ILE A 203 28.44 9.87 1.17
CA ILE A 203 27.00 10.11 1.26
C ILE A 203 26.73 11.24 2.25
N VAL A 204 27.27 11.14 3.47
CA VAL A 204 26.97 12.09 4.57
C VAL A 204 27.53 13.49 4.34
N LYS A 205 28.55 13.64 3.46
CA LYS A 205 29.00 14.95 2.98
C LYS A 205 27.87 15.76 2.32
N ASN A 206 26.90 15.09 1.65
CA ASN A 206 25.74 15.77 1.06
C ASN A 206 24.72 16.25 2.12
N PHE A 207 24.93 15.89 3.37
CA PHE A 207 24.13 16.31 4.53
C PHE A 207 24.93 17.23 5.47
N GLY A 208 26.13 17.70 5.03
CA GLY A 208 27.00 18.58 5.83
C GLY A 208 27.75 17.85 6.95
N ILE A 209 27.79 16.53 6.94
CA ILE A 209 28.44 15.71 7.98
C ILE A 209 29.78 15.18 7.45
N THR A 210 30.84 15.28 8.27
CA THR A 210 32.16 14.74 7.97
C THR A 210 32.49 13.59 8.91
N ILE A 211 32.64 12.38 8.34
CA ILE A 211 33.09 11.18 9.05
C ILE A 211 34.11 10.44 8.18
N LYS A 212 34.91 9.57 8.80
CA LYS A 212 35.75 8.61 8.07
C LYS A 212 35.08 7.24 8.10
N SER A 213 34.63 6.75 6.97
CA SER A 213 34.04 5.43 6.82
C SER A 213 34.07 4.97 5.36
N ASP A 214 34.67 3.82 5.10
CA ASP A 214 34.69 3.18 3.79
C ASP A 214 33.50 2.22 3.60
N SER A 215 32.69 1.99 4.64
CA SER A 215 31.48 1.17 4.61
C SER A 215 30.45 1.74 3.62
N ARG A 216 29.57 0.87 3.12
CA ARG A 216 28.45 1.24 2.23
C ARG A 216 27.11 1.01 2.94
N LEU A 217 26.03 1.57 2.41
CA LEU A 217 24.68 1.31 2.94
C LEU A 217 24.30 -0.17 2.93
N GLU A 218 24.88 -0.95 2.03
CA GLU A 218 24.66 -2.40 1.95
C GLU A 218 25.40 -3.20 3.04
N ASP A 219 26.28 -2.58 3.79
CA ASP A 219 27.01 -3.19 4.91
C ASP A 219 26.33 -2.92 6.25
N MET A 220 25.34 -2.00 6.30
CA MET A 220 24.63 -1.56 7.51
C MET A 220 23.30 -2.30 7.66
N ASN A 221 22.86 -2.59 8.88
CA ASN A 221 21.51 -3.07 9.14
C ASN A 221 20.48 -1.91 9.16
N ASN A 222 19.17 -2.23 9.25
CA ASN A 222 18.14 -1.20 9.19
C ASN A 222 18.21 -0.19 10.36
N ASN A 223 18.57 -0.65 11.56
CA ASN A 223 18.65 0.21 12.75
C ASN A 223 19.86 1.15 12.70
N GLU A 224 20.90 0.80 11.93
CA GLU A 224 22.04 1.66 11.70
C GLU A 224 21.79 2.72 10.62
N ILE A 225 20.76 2.52 9.79
CA ILE A 225 20.38 3.45 8.71
C ILE A 225 19.36 4.49 9.20
N ILE A 226 18.50 4.13 10.13
CA ILE A 226 17.46 4.99 10.73
C ILE A 226 17.92 5.55 12.07
#